data_4349aa6b25e3e3ce8c2ca9aec2f96ddc
#
_entry.id   4349aa6b25e3e3ce8c2ca9aec2f96ddc
#
_cell.length_a   1.000
_cell.length_b   1.000
_cell.length_c   1.000
_cell.angle_alpha   90.00
_cell.angle_beta   90.00
_cell.angle_gamma   90.00
#
_symmetry.space_group_name_H-M   'P 1'
#
loop_
_entity.id
_entity.type
_entity.pdbx_description
1 polymer ?
#
loop_
_entity_poly.entity_id
_entity_poly.type
_entity_poly.pdbx_seq_one_letter_code
_entity_poly.pdbx_strand_id
1 'polypeptide(L)'
;MFDENDRSSHPDDTSRHIRRGARHGDDKTIEVDSSAFFAPEVPLPQSPPPKPPRNNPPSHKAPEPSREHKMTIPGESTPKRGVILLVLQAILSVGALVQLWRTQMLPALYLILITALLVLLWLLVKRCQEYKTPGAVSRVFSLFLCAGLAVGCVWAQQGLAALDNVTSGLITGAEANKITKEPFVVYLSGVDNRGELTEKARSDVNILAVVNPETKQAALINTPRDYYVDLAGTDSKDKLTHAGLYGVETSMATLGNLYGVNVDDYIRINFAGFISIIDAIGGVDVYSDQAFTSVGSPGYYDPTTFAEGWNHLDGKSALAFARERHAFKTGDIQRGINQMKVIDAMAEKLKSPALLMSFSKLMDAMSDCFVTSLSQEQISALVRMQLGDLSSWDIQSYSVTGTGGKSSKCYSAKGQSLYVMKPDENSVNEAKALIAAVLGGEDQLTSTSQT
;
A
#
# COMPACT_ATOMS: atom_id res chain seq x y z
N MET A 1 11.37 28.92 -56.56
CA MET A 1 12.60 29.07 -57.33
C MET A 1 13.56 28.04 -56.74
N PHE A 2 13.75 26.98 -57.59
CA PHE A 2 14.82 25.95 -57.56
C PHE A 2 14.92 25.07 -56.31
N ASP A 3 14.69 23.83 -56.37
CA ASP A 3 14.95 22.61 -57.20
C ASP A 3 15.86 21.72 -56.35
N GLU A 4 15.40 20.57 -55.97
CA GLU A 4 15.50 19.22 -56.61
C GLU A 4 16.91 18.63 -56.64
N ASN A 5 16.91 17.36 -56.32
CA ASN A 5 17.82 16.29 -56.76
C ASN A 5 19.05 15.98 -55.90
N ASP A 6 19.47 14.81 -55.73
CA ASP A 6 19.12 13.46 -56.25
C ASP A 6 20.08 12.42 -55.64
N ARG A 7 19.57 11.20 -55.50
CA ARG A 7 20.21 9.89 -55.69
C ARG A 7 21.42 9.42 -54.86
N SER A 8 21.11 8.36 -54.17
CA SER A 8 21.44 6.95 -54.48
C SER A 8 22.83 6.48 -54.11
N SER A 9 22.89 5.44 -53.30
CA SER A 9 23.47 4.15 -53.70
C SER A 9 23.54 3.18 -52.48
N HIS A 10 22.84 2.08 -52.62
CA HIS A 10 23.25 0.77 -52.12
C HIS A 10 24.44 0.29 -52.98
N PRO A 11 25.25 -0.73 -52.63
CA PRO A 11 24.81 -2.04 -52.13
C PRO A 11 25.80 -2.81 -51.20
N ASP A 12 25.35 -4.04 -50.94
CA ASP A 12 26.02 -5.32 -50.69
C ASP A 12 26.29 -5.70 -49.25
N ASP A 13 25.55 -6.64 -48.77
CA ASP A 13 25.56 -8.10 -48.96
C ASP A 13 26.71 -8.81 -48.22
N THR A 14 26.31 -9.51 -47.17
CA THR A 14 26.89 -10.84 -46.88
C THR A 14 25.92 -11.64 -45.99
N SER A 15 25.19 -12.50 -46.65
CA SER A 15 24.52 -13.68 -46.12
C SER A 15 25.48 -14.61 -45.38
N ARG A 16 25.05 -15.11 -44.22
CA ARG A 16 25.42 -16.44 -43.78
C ARG A 16 24.24 -17.19 -43.16
N HIS A 17 23.76 -18.12 -43.99
CA HIS A 17 22.96 -19.27 -43.58
C HIS A 17 23.59 -20.03 -42.42
N ILE A 18 22.80 -20.38 -41.44
CA ILE A 18 22.98 -21.67 -40.72
C ILE A 18 21.58 -22.32 -40.55
N ARG A 19 21.55 -23.52 -41.00
CA ARG A 19 20.51 -24.48 -41.28
C ARG A 19 19.63 -24.85 -40.07
N ARG A 20 18.35 -25.06 -40.43
CA ARG A 20 17.39 -25.96 -39.77
C ARG A 20 18.01 -27.32 -39.47
N GLY A 21 17.75 -27.84 -38.27
CA GLY A 21 17.89 -29.25 -37.91
C GLY A 21 16.69 -29.64 -37.05
N ALA A 22 15.65 -30.08 -37.75
CA ALA A 22 14.60 -30.88 -37.11
C ALA A 22 15.15 -32.28 -36.84
N ARG A 23 14.97 -32.82 -35.68
CA ARG A 23 15.01 -34.25 -35.43
C ARG A 23 13.86 -34.64 -34.51
N HIS A 24 12.96 -35.36 -35.11
CA HIS A 24 12.11 -36.41 -34.57
C HIS A 24 13.00 -37.45 -33.84
N GLY A 25 12.55 -38.00 -32.76
CA GLY A 25 13.13 -39.13 -32.07
C GLY A 25 12.24 -39.52 -30.92
N ASP A 26 11.26 -40.29 -31.24
CA ASP A 26 10.96 -41.65 -30.81
C ASP A 26 10.86 -41.86 -29.30
N ASP A 27 9.62 -42.01 -28.94
CA ASP A 27 9.05 -42.72 -27.82
C ASP A 27 9.61 -44.17 -27.82
N LYS A 28 10.40 -44.56 -26.83
CA LYS A 28 10.76 -45.94 -26.53
C LYS A 28 10.36 -46.25 -25.10
N THR A 29 9.18 -46.81 -25.00
CA THR A 29 8.75 -47.70 -23.93
C THR A 29 9.80 -48.77 -23.73
N ILE A 30 10.44 -48.83 -22.57
CA ILE A 30 11.29 -49.91 -22.15
C ILE A 30 10.39 -50.91 -21.43
N GLU A 31 10.02 -51.97 -22.12
CA GLU A 31 9.56 -53.24 -21.50
C GLU A 31 10.74 -53.83 -20.74
N VAL A 32 10.62 -53.97 -19.43
CA VAL A 32 11.55 -54.73 -18.60
C VAL A 32 11.09 -56.16 -18.58
N ASP A 33 11.80 -56.99 -19.34
CA ASP A 33 11.70 -58.46 -19.32
C ASP A 33 12.12 -58.99 -17.94
N SER A 34 11.17 -59.66 -17.26
CA SER A 34 11.29 -60.20 -15.89
C SER A 34 11.78 -61.66 -15.85
N SER A 35 12.59 -62.10 -16.81
CA SER A 35 13.00 -63.49 -16.92
C SER A 35 14.50 -63.79 -16.82
N ALA A 36 15.24 -63.11 -15.97
CA ALA A 36 16.65 -63.51 -15.77
C ALA A 36 17.19 -63.14 -14.37
N PHE A 37 16.78 -63.87 -13.34
CA PHE A 37 17.56 -64.00 -12.13
C PHE A 37 17.14 -65.25 -11.33
N PHE A 38 17.43 -66.44 -11.87
CA PHE A 38 17.62 -67.62 -11.05
C PHE A 38 19.13 -67.76 -10.81
N ALA A 39 19.59 -67.43 -9.62
CA ALA A 39 20.87 -67.83 -9.12
C ALA A 39 20.79 -69.21 -8.47
N PRO A 40 21.82 -70.08 -8.61
CA PRO A 40 21.75 -71.43 -8.11
C PRO A 40 21.73 -71.51 -6.58
N GLU A 41 20.92 -72.41 -6.05
CA GLU A 41 20.85 -72.76 -4.63
C GLU A 41 22.19 -73.28 -4.11
N VAL A 42 22.75 -72.60 -3.10
CA VAL A 42 23.84 -73.08 -2.28
C VAL A 42 23.27 -73.96 -1.16
N PRO A 43 23.72 -75.25 -0.97
CA PRO A 43 23.21 -76.08 0.08
C PRO A 43 23.58 -75.56 1.48
N LEU A 44 22.56 -75.50 2.35
CA LEU A 44 22.73 -75.18 3.75
C LEU A 44 23.57 -76.23 4.50
N PRO A 45 24.50 -75.88 5.36
CA PRO A 45 25.25 -76.83 6.18
C PRO A 45 24.35 -77.48 7.22
N GLN A 46 24.46 -78.75 7.33
CA GLN A 46 23.73 -79.58 8.28
C GLN A 46 24.12 -79.26 9.72
N SER A 47 23.11 -79.09 10.56
CA SER A 47 23.27 -78.89 12.00
C SER A 47 23.86 -80.12 12.71
N PRO A 48 24.79 -79.89 13.66
CA PRO A 48 25.39 -81.01 14.42
C PRO A 48 24.37 -81.68 15.38
N PRO A 49 24.56 -82.92 15.71
CA PRO A 49 23.61 -83.74 16.55
C PRO A 49 23.53 -83.14 17.98
N PRO A 50 22.38 -83.38 18.68
CA PRO A 50 22.12 -82.92 20.03
C PRO A 50 23.03 -83.54 21.05
N LYS A 51 23.67 -82.76 21.92
CA LYS A 51 24.43 -83.27 23.07
C LYS A 51 23.50 -83.77 24.15
N PRO A 52 23.92 -84.83 24.89
CA PRO A 52 23.13 -85.44 25.94
C PRO A 52 22.90 -84.48 27.12
N PRO A 53 21.79 -84.72 27.88
CA PRO A 53 21.43 -83.84 28.99
C PRO A 53 22.48 -83.85 30.11
N ARG A 54 23.00 -82.69 30.45
CA ARG A 54 23.86 -82.45 31.60
C ARG A 54 23.01 -82.13 32.80
N ASN A 55 22.94 -83.04 33.74
CA ASN A 55 22.34 -82.80 35.07
C ASN A 55 23.16 -81.68 35.79
N ASN A 56 22.60 -80.53 35.86
CA ASN A 56 23.12 -79.46 36.76
C ASN A 56 22.31 -79.48 38.06
N PRO A 57 23.00 -79.38 39.19
CA PRO A 57 22.28 -79.30 40.50
C PRO A 57 21.55 -77.96 40.56
N PRO A 58 20.49 -77.83 41.39
CA PRO A 58 19.67 -76.61 41.49
C PRO A 58 20.52 -75.43 41.96
N SER A 59 20.68 -74.43 41.07
CA SER A 59 21.30 -73.19 41.43
C SER A 59 20.27 -72.35 42.20
N HIS A 60 20.60 -72.03 43.44
CA HIS A 60 19.89 -71.00 44.18
C HIS A 60 20.00 -69.69 43.40
N LYS A 61 18.89 -69.25 42.78
CA LYS A 61 18.78 -67.89 42.25
C LYS A 61 18.91 -66.94 43.40
N ALA A 62 20.03 -66.17 43.41
CA ALA A 62 20.11 -64.96 44.22
C ALA A 62 18.90 -64.03 43.83
N PRO A 63 18.27 -63.36 44.78
CA PRO A 63 17.19 -62.46 44.48
C PRO A 63 17.69 -61.36 43.53
N GLU A 64 17.01 -61.15 42.41
CA GLU A 64 17.24 -59.99 41.55
C GLU A 64 17.21 -58.72 42.42
N PRO A 65 18.18 -57.81 42.27
CA PRO A 65 18.08 -56.54 42.96
C PRO A 65 16.74 -55.89 42.52
N SER A 66 15.88 -55.70 43.50
CA SER A 66 14.63 -54.96 43.33
C SER A 66 14.95 -53.68 42.54
N ARG A 67 14.29 -53.50 41.39
CA ARG A 67 14.30 -52.22 40.71
C ARG A 67 13.92 -51.16 41.74
N GLU A 68 14.93 -50.46 42.23
CA GLU A 68 14.68 -49.25 42.99
C GLU A 68 13.77 -48.37 42.14
N HIS A 69 12.50 -48.31 42.53
CA HIS A 69 11.65 -47.23 42.12
C HIS A 69 12.40 -45.99 42.60
N LYS A 70 13.13 -45.32 41.71
CA LYS A 70 13.56 -43.95 41.93
C LYS A 70 12.29 -43.18 42.28
N MET A 71 12.04 -43.04 43.57
CA MET A 71 11.12 -42.04 44.08
C MET A 71 11.62 -40.72 43.58
N THR A 72 10.96 -40.18 42.56
CA THR A 72 11.19 -38.80 42.13
C THR A 72 10.80 -37.94 43.30
N ILE A 73 11.79 -37.41 43.98
CA ILE A 73 11.61 -36.41 45.01
C ILE A 73 10.87 -35.24 44.38
N PRO A 74 9.66 -34.83 44.86
CA PRO A 74 9.01 -33.64 44.38
C PRO A 74 9.86 -32.44 44.77
N GLY A 75 10.66 -31.89 43.87
CA GLY A 75 11.53 -30.76 44.14
C GLY A 75 12.77 -30.66 43.27
N GLU A 76 13.05 -31.64 42.41
CA GLU A 76 14.12 -31.50 41.44
C GLU A 76 13.68 -30.51 40.35
N SER A 77 14.17 -29.27 40.48
CA SER A 77 13.96 -28.19 39.54
C SER A 77 14.34 -28.67 38.13
N THR A 78 13.34 -28.92 37.31
CA THR A 78 13.53 -29.14 35.87
C THR A 78 14.40 -28.03 35.29
N PRO A 79 15.37 -28.37 34.43
CA PRO A 79 16.37 -27.40 33.98
C PRO A 79 15.70 -26.21 33.31
N LYS A 80 16.27 -25.03 33.58
CA LYS A 80 15.90 -23.65 33.17
C LYS A 80 15.76 -23.41 31.63
N ARG A 81 15.46 -24.46 30.83
CA ARG A 81 15.46 -24.43 29.37
C ARG A 81 14.42 -23.51 28.71
N GLY A 82 13.44 -23.02 29.44
CA GLY A 82 12.41 -22.11 28.91
C GLY A 82 12.45 -20.68 29.46
N VAL A 83 13.25 -20.45 30.52
CA VAL A 83 13.25 -19.15 31.20
C VAL A 83 13.78 -18.02 30.31
N ILE A 84 14.83 -18.29 29.54
CA ILE A 84 15.41 -17.30 28.61
C ILE A 84 14.37 -16.85 27.58
N LEU A 85 13.60 -17.80 27.03
CA LEU A 85 12.57 -17.50 26.03
C LEU A 85 11.39 -16.72 26.63
N LEU A 86 11.01 -17.03 27.88
CA LEU A 86 9.98 -16.28 28.63
C LEU A 86 10.41 -14.84 28.91
N VAL A 87 11.68 -14.65 29.28
CA VAL A 87 12.25 -13.31 29.50
C VAL A 87 12.31 -12.54 28.16
N LEU A 88 12.79 -13.18 27.10
CA LEU A 88 12.83 -12.57 25.77
C LEU A 88 11.42 -12.17 25.28
N GLN A 89 10.43 -13.05 25.44
CA GLN A 89 9.03 -12.76 25.10
C GLN A 89 8.51 -11.56 25.92
N ALA A 90 8.81 -11.47 27.21
CA ALA A 90 8.39 -10.35 28.05
C ALA A 90 9.03 -9.03 27.57
N ILE A 91 10.35 -9.03 27.29
CA ILE A 91 11.07 -7.84 26.80
C ILE A 91 10.49 -7.38 25.45
N LEU A 92 10.29 -8.30 24.51
CA LEU A 92 9.72 -7.96 23.20
C LEU A 92 8.27 -7.50 23.30
N SER A 93 7.46 -8.09 24.21
CA SER A 93 6.09 -7.64 24.48
C SER A 93 6.06 -6.21 25.01
N VAL A 94 6.92 -5.88 25.97
CA VAL A 94 7.04 -4.52 26.52
C VAL A 94 7.54 -3.56 25.42
N GLY A 95 8.55 -3.96 24.66
CA GLY A 95 9.06 -3.16 23.52
C GLY A 95 7.96 -2.86 22.50
N ALA A 96 7.18 -3.87 22.11
CA ALA A 96 6.06 -3.71 21.18
C ALA A 96 4.98 -2.75 21.75
N LEU A 97 4.63 -2.88 23.03
CA LEU A 97 3.66 -1.99 23.67
C LEU A 97 4.15 -0.55 23.75
N VAL A 98 5.44 -0.34 24.05
CA VAL A 98 6.05 1.00 24.04
C VAL A 98 6.03 1.61 22.62
N GLN A 99 6.36 0.82 21.60
CA GLN A 99 6.30 1.30 20.21
C GLN A 99 4.86 1.66 19.80
N LEU A 100 3.88 0.78 20.09
CA LEU A 100 2.46 1.06 19.80
C LEU A 100 1.96 2.29 20.54
N TRP A 101 2.40 2.50 21.79
CA TRP A 101 2.05 3.70 22.54
C TRP A 101 2.66 4.97 21.93
N ARG A 102 3.91 4.89 21.43
CA ARG A 102 4.60 6.02 20.79
C ARG A 102 3.95 6.45 19.48
N THR A 103 3.35 5.54 18.71
CA THR A 103 2.65 5.91 17.47
C THR A 103 1.43 6.79 17.71
N GLN A 104 0.84 6.75 18.91
CA GLN A 104 -0.40 7.45 19.25
C GLN A 104 -1.59 7.14 18.31
N MET A 105 -1.49 6.09 17.50
CA MET A 105 -2.50 5.71 16.49
C MET A 105 -3.60 4.80 17.05
N LEU A 106 -3.33 4.08 18.15
CA LEU A 106 -4.29 3.13 18.69
C LEU A 106 -5.14 3.74 19.80
N PRO A 107 -6.48 3.50 19.80
CA PRO A 107 -7.33 3.79 20.92
C PRO A 107 -6.87 3.06 22.19
N ALA A 108 -7.04 3.69 23.35
CA ALA A 108 -6.61 3.12 24.65
C ALA A 108 -7.19 1.71 24.91
N LEU A 109 -8.42 1.46 24.48
CA LEU A 109 -9.07 0.15 24.60
C LEU A 109 -8.25 -0.96 23.90
N TYR A 110 -7.76 -0.71 22.69
CA TYR A 110 -6.95 -1.70 21.95
C TYR A 110 -5.61 -1.95 22.66
N LEU A 111 -4.97 -0.91 23.20
CA LEU A 111 -3.73 -1.08 23.98
C LEU A 111 -3.96 -1.93 25.22
N ILE A 112 -5.08 -1.72 25.93
CA ILE A 112 -5.47 -2.53 27.10
C ILE A 112 -5.71 -3.98 26.67
N LEU A 113 -6.46 -4.23 25.60
CA LEU A 113 -6.76 -5.57 25.11
C LEU A 113 -5.50 -6.30 24.64
N ILE A 114 -4.61 -5.63 23.90
CA ILE A 114 -3.33 -6.20 23.45
C ILE A 114 -2.45 -6.52 24.68
N THR A 115 -2.39 -5.63 25.66
CA THR A 115 -1.63 -5.87 26.89
C THR A 115 -2.18 -7.08 27.64
N ALA A 116 -3.49 -7.17 27.84
CA ALA A 116 -4.14 -8.31 28.50
C ALA A 116 -3.88 -9.62 27.72
N LEU A 117 -3.97 -9.60 26.40
CA LEU A 117 -3.67 -10.75 25.55
C LEU A 117 -2.22 -11.20 25.68
N LEU A 118 -1.25 -10.27 25.61
CA LEU A 118 0.18 -10.59 25.74
C LEU A 118 0.51 -11.16 27.11
N VAL A 119 -0.08 -10.61 28.19
CA VAL A 119 0.05 -11.15 29.55
C VAL A 119 -0.55 -12.54 29.65
N LEU A 120 -1.75 -12.75 29.09
CA LEU A 120 -2.41 -14.07 29.08
C LEU A 120 -1.56 -15.11 28.34
N LEU A 121 -1.06 -14.77 27.15
CA LEU A 121 -0.19 -15.64 26.38
C LEU A 121 1.11 -15.96 27.11
N TRP A 122 1.71 -14.98 27.78
CA TRP A 122 2.89 -15.19 28.60
C TRP A 122 2.63 -16.14 29.78
N LEU A 123 1.51 -15.97 30.50
CA LEU A 123 1.09 -16.85 31.59
C LEU A 123 0.81 -18.27 31.07
N LEU A 124 0.16 -18.41 29.92
CA LEU A 124 -0.13 -19.68 29.29
C LEU A 124 1.17 -20.42 28.91
N VAL A 125 2.11 -19.74 28.25
CA VAL A 125 3.42 -20.29 27.88
C VAL A 125 4.17 -20.70 29.15
N LYS A 126 4.19 -19.86 30.19
CA LYS A 126 4.80 -20.17 31.49
C LYS A 126 4.19 -21.45 32.11
N ARG A 127 2.86 -21.56 32.12
CA ARG A 127 2.14 -22.73 32.68
C ARG A 127 2.40 -24.00 31.88
N CYS A 128 2.42 -23.92 30.54
CA CYS A 128 2.71 -25.06 29.66
C CYS A 128 4.13 -25.59 29.83
N GLN A 129 5.10 -24.75 30.19
CA GLN A 129 6.49 -25.19 30.39
C GLN A 129 6.69 -26.15 31.58
N GLU A 130 5.72 -26.24 32.49
CA GLU A 130 5.74 -27.21 33.62
C GLU A 130 5.53 -28.66 33.11
N TYR A 131 5.08 -28.87 31.89
CA TYR A 131 4.77 -30.18 31.29
C TYR A 131 5.74 -30.51 30.15
N LYS A 132 6.08 -31.80 29.97
CA LYS A 132 7.07 -32.22 28.94
C LYS A 132 6.61 -31.94 27.52
N THR A 133 5.44 -32.42 27.11
CA THR A 133 4.92 -32.30 25.74
C THR A 133 4.35 -30.90 25.46
N PRO A 134 3.43 -30.34 26.29
CA PRO A 134 2.94 -28.97 26.09
C PRO A 134 4.05 -27.93 26.19
N GLY A 135 5.10 -28.18 27.01
CA GLY A 135 6.24 -27.29 27.12
C GLY A 135 7.11 -27.20 25.87
N ALA A 136 7.20 -28.29 25.06
CA ALA A 136 7.89 -28.23 23.78
C ALA A 136 7.09 -27.39 22.75
N VAL A 137 5.79 -27.63 22.64
CA VAL A 137 4.89 -26.89 21.76
C VAL A 137 4.85 -25.41 22.13
N SER A 138 4.73 -25.09 23.41
CA SER A 138 4.68 -23.69 23.90
C SER A 138 5.98 -22.93 23.63
N ARG A 139 7.14 -23.60 23.62
CA ARG A 139 8.42 -22.96 23.24
C ARG A 139 8.47 -22.61 21.75
N VAL A 140 8.00 -23.50 20.89
CA VAL A 140 7.90 -23.22 19.45
C VAL A 140 6.94 -22.07 19.21
N PHE A 141 5.76 -22.09 19.83
CA PHE A 141 4.80 -20.99 19.77
C PHE A 141 5.40 -19.66 20.24
N SER A 142 6.06 -19.66 21.40
CA SER A 142 6.71 -18.46 21.95
C SER A 142 7.82 -17.92 21.03
N LEU A 143 8.55 -18.80 20.32
CA LEU A 143 9.54 -18.39 19.33
C LEU A 143 8.88 -17.64 18.16
N PHE A 144 7.79 -18.18 17.60
CA PHE A 144 7.04 -17.52 16.55
C PHE A 144 6.43 -16.18 17.03
N LEU A 145 5.91 -16.15 18.26
CA LEU A 145 5.39 -14.93 18.85
C LEU A 145 6.49 -13.87 19.02
N CYS A 146 7.68 -14.27 19.51
CA CYS A 146 8.82 -13.37 19.60
C CYS A 146 9.26 -12.83 18.23
N ALA A 147 9.30 -13.68 17.21
CA ALA A 147 9.60 -13.26 15.85
C ALA A 147 8.56 -12.26 15.31
N GLY A 148 7.27 -12.54 15.51
CA GLY A 148 6.18 -11.62 15.13
C GLY A 148 6.25 -10.28 15.85
N LEU A 149 6.52 -10.28 17.16
CA LEU A 149 6.69 -9.04 17.94
C LEU A 149 7.91 -8.23 17.48
N ALA A 150 9.04 -8.90 17.17
CA ALA A 150 10.22 -8.22 16.65
C ALA A 150 9.96 -7.58 15.29
N VAL A 151 9.31 -8.30 14.37
CA VAL A 151 8.89 -7.75 13.07
C VAL A 151 7.92 -6.58 13.26
N GLY A 152 6.94 -6.71 14.15
CA GLY A 152 5.99 -5.62 14.46
C GLY A 152 6.67 -4.37 15.02
N CYS A 153 7.71 -4.53 15.87
CA CYS A 153 8.50 -3.40 16.36
C CYS A 153 9.25 -2.69 15.21
N VAL A 154 9.85 -3.46 14.29
CA VAL A 154 10.53 -2.89 13.12
C VAL A 154 9.56 -2.12 12.23
N TRP A 155 8.40 -2.70 11.94
CA TRP A 155 7.37 -2.03 11.14
C TRP A 155 6.83 -0.75 11.80
N ALA A 156 6.63 -0.76 13.12
CA ALA A 156 6.23 0.44 13.84
C ALA A 156 7.29 1.55 13.76
N GLN A 157 8.57 1.20 13.84
CA GLN A 157 9.67 2.17 13.66
C GLN A 157 9.73 2.70 12.22
N GLN A 158 9.61 1.84 11.22
CA GLN A 158 9.57 2.26 9.81
C GLN A 158 8.39 3.21 9.56
N GLY A 159 7.21 2.89 10.10
CA GLY A 159 6.02 3.75 9.98
C GLY A 159 6.24 5.14 10.61
N LEU A 160 6.82 5.21 11.80
CA LEU A 160 7.14 6.48 12.44
C LEU A 160 8.18 7.28 11.65
N ALA A 161 9.26 6.64 11.19
CA ALA A 161 10.29 7.29 10.39
C ALA A 161 9.75 7.80 9.04
N ALA A 162 8.87 7.03 8.38
CA ALA A 162 8.21 7.47 7.15
C ALA A 162 7.32 8.69 7.40
N LEU A 163 6.56 8.72 8.50
CA LEU A 163 5.75 9.87 8.88
C LEU A 163 6.62 11.10 9.16
N ASP A 164 7.71 10.96 9.90
CA ASP A 164 8.65 12.06 10.15
C ASP A 164 9.22 12.66 8.85
N ASN A 165 9.48 11.82 7.85
CA ASN A 165 10.05 12.26 6.58
C ASN A 165 9.03 13.01 5.69
N VAL A 166 7.74 12.67 5.78
CA VAL A 166 6.70 13.20 4.89
C VAL A 166 5.91 14.35 5.50
N THR A 167 5.90 14.48 6.83
CA THR A 167 5.17 15.52 7.54
C THR A 167 6.03 16.77 7.76
N SER A 168 5.49 17.94 7.46
CA SER A 168 6.13 19.23 7.74
C SER A 168 5.40 20.05 8.80
N GLY A 169 4.19 19.61 9.20
CA GLY A 169 3.37 20.32 10.19
C GLY A 169 3.94 20.24 11.61
N LEU A 170 3.84 21.35 12.33
CA LEU A 170 4.29 21.48 13.72
C LEU A 170 3.15 21.51 14.74
N ILE A 171 1.91 21.23 14.31
CA ILE A 171 0.72 21.27 15.16
C ILE A 171 0.71 20.06 16.08
N THR A 172 0.63 20.26 17.38
CA THR A 172 0.74 19.20 18.40
C THR A 172 -0.36 19.27 19.46
N GLY A 173 -0.51 18.23 20.23
CA GLY A 173 -1.36 18.19 21.42
C GLY A 173 -2.86 18.39 21.14
N ALA A 174 -3.48 19.28 21.93
CA ALA A 174 -4.92 19.55 21.81
C ALA A 174 -5.31 20.14 20.45
N GLU A 175 -4.44 20.97 19.87
CA GLU A 175 -4.66 21.59 18.55
C GLU A 175 -4.67 20.52 17.45
N ALA A 176 -3.72 19.57 17.47
CA ALA A 176 -3.69 18.46 16.51
C ALA A 176 -4.96 17.60 16.56
N ASN A 177 -5.60 17.49 17.72
CA ASN A 177 -6.83 16.70 17.88
C ASN A 177 -8.09 17.41 17.34
N LYS A 178 -8.05 18.71 17.05
CA LYS A 178 -9.19 19.43 16.46
C LYS A 178 -9.58 18.86 15.10
N ILE A 179 -8.60 18.38 14.32
CA ILE A 179 -8.82 17.76 13.01
C ILE A 179 -9.76 16.54 13.05
N THR A 180 -10.01 15.96 14.23
CA THR A 180 -10.96 14.85 14.41
C THR A 180 -12.39 15.30 14.74
N LYS A 181 -12.62 16.61 14.89
CA LYS A 181 -13.90 17.18 15.31
C LYS A 181 -14.38 18.29 14.39
N GLU A 182 -13.48 19.11 13.90
CA GLU A 182 -13.77 20.28 13.08
C GLU A 182 -13.61 19.90 11.59
N PRO A 183 -14.53 20.37 10.71
CA PRO A 183 -14.33 20.19 9.27
C PRO A 183 -13.06 20.90 8.80
N PHE A 184 -12.38 20.32 7.81
CA PHE A 184 -11.15 20.84 7.22
C PHE A 184 -11.05 20.55 5.72
N VAL A 185 -10.21 21.30 5.03
CA VAL A 185 -9.99 21.18 3.58
C VAL A 185 -8.53 20.89 3.29
N VAL A 186 -8.27 19.81 2.54
CA VAL A 186 -6.92 19.40 2.13
C VAL A 186 -6.79 19.48 0.62
N TYR A 187 -5.75 20.14 0.15
CA TYR A 187 -5.37 20.15 -1.25
C TYR A 187 -4.53 18.93 -1.63
N LEU A 188 -5.07 18.06 -2.46
CA LEU A 188 -4.37 16.92 -3.03
C LEU A 188 -3.74 17.33 -4.37
N SER A 189 -2.41 17.31 -4.43
CA SER A 189 -1.62 17.76 -5.58
C SER A 189 -0.77 16.63 -6.16
N GLY A 190 -1.02 16.27 -7.42
CA GLY A 190 -0.16 15.38 -8.18
C GLY A 190 0.77 16.15 -9.10
N VAL A 191 2.09 15.98 -8.96
CA VAL A 191 3.09 16.72 -9.72
C VAL A 191 3.91 15.83 -10.64
N ASP A 192 4.21 16.31 -11.85
CA ASP A 192 5.11 15.65 -12.81
C ASP A 192 6.55 16.05 -12.50
N ASN A 193 7.10 15.53 -11.40
CA ASN A 193 8.48 15.73 -11.03
C ASN A 193 9.17 14.36 -10.88
N ARG A 194 10.36 14.20 -11.51
CA ARG A 194 11.16 12.97 -11.48
C ARG A 194 12.17 12.91 -10.33
N GLY A 195 12.33 14.01 -9.60
CA GLY A 195 13.24 14.13 -8.46
C GLY A 195 12.49 14.33 -7.16
N GLU A 196 13.19 14.88 -6.19
CA GLU A 196 12.62 15.30 -4.90
C GLU A 196 11.40 16.20 -5.13
N LEU A 197 10.40 16.05 -4.27
CA LEU A 197 9.21 16.90 -4.26
C LEU A 197 9.62 18.32 -3.85
N THR A 198 9.86 19.15 -4.85
CA THR A 198 10.15 20.57 -4.61
C THR A 198 8.85 21.32 -4.35
N GLU A 199 8.94 22.42 -3.59
CA GLU A 199 7.78 23.30 -3.32
C GLU A 199 7.19 23.90 -4.61
N LYS A 200 8.02 24.06 -5.66
CA LYS A 200 7.66 24.70 -6.93
C LYS A 200 7.63 23.70 -8.06
N ALA A 201 6.45 23.22 -8.38
CA ALA A 201 6.22 22.33 -9.51
C ALA A 201 4.82 22.52 -10.08
N ARG A 202 4.65 22.24 -11.39
CA ARG A 202 3.32 22.22 -12.00
C ARG A 202 2.50 21.07 -11.41
N SER A 203 1.25 21.37 -11.04
CA SER A 203 0.32 20.37 -10.57
C SER A 203 -0.56 19.86 -11.72
N ASP A 204 -0.49 18.57 -12.00
CA ASP A 204 -1.31 17.90 -13.02
C ASP A 204 -2.62 17.36 -12.43
N VAL A 205 -2.66 17.16 -11.12
CA VAL A 205 -3.85 16.75 -10.35
C VAL A 205 -4.12 17.81 -9.30
N ASN A 206 -5.34 18.35 -9.27
CA ASN A 206 -5.76 19.38 -8.34
C ASN A 206 -7.11 19.01 -7.76
N ILE A 207 -7.13 18.42 -6.59
CA ILE A 207 -8.35 17.98 -5.91
C ILE A 207 -8.41 18.64 -4.53
N LEU A 208 -9.55 19.24 -4.19
CA LEU A 208 -9.85 19.60 -2.81
C LEU A 208 -10.60 18.44 -2.14
N ALA A 209 -10.03 17.89 -1.10
CA ALA A 209 -10.69 16.95 -0.20
C ALA A 209 -11.28 17.76 0.97
N VAL A 210 -12.58 17.91 0.98
CA VAL A 210 -13.34 18.55 2.06
C VAL A 210 -13.81 17.46 2.99
N VAL A 211 -13.46 17.52 4.26
CA VAL A 211 -13.67 16.43 5.20
C VAL A 211 -14.40 16.94 6.44
N ASN A 212 -15.47 16.28 6.81
CA ASN A 212 -16.16 16.51 8.07
C ASN A 212 -16.08 15.23 8.93
N PRO A 213 -15.19 15.19 9.91
CA PRO A 213 -14.97 14.01 10.74
C PRO A 213 -16.14 13.72 11.70
N GLU A 214 -16.95 14.70 12.03
CA GLU A 214 -18.10 14.52 12.93
C GLU A 214 -19.25 13.79 12.22
N THR A 215 -19.58 14.22 10.98
CA THR A 215 -20.64 13.60 10.17
C THR A 215 -20.16 12.42 9.35
N LYS A 216 -18.83 12.16 9.26
CA LYS A 216 -18.20 11.16 8.40
C LYS A 216 -18.51 11.37 6.92
N GLN A 217 -18.62 12.62 6.52
CA GLN A 217 -18.84 13.02 5.14
C GLN A 217 -17.55 13.59 4.53
N ALA A 218 -17.31 13.32 3.26
CA ALA A 218 -16.23 13.92 2.51
C ALA A 218 -16.66 14.22 1.08
N ALA A 219 -16.14 15.34 0.54
CA ALA A 219 -16.28 15.68 -0.87
C ALA A 219 -14.91 15.81 -1.52
N LEU A 220 -14.73 15.19 -2.68
CA LEU A 220 -13.52 15.28 -3.50
C LEU A 220 -13.86 16.12 -4.74
N ILE A 221 -13.37 17.35 -4.79
CA ILE A 221 -13.62 18.30 -5.87
C ILE A 221 -12.39 18.35 -6.79
N ASN A 222 -12.49 17.72 -7.95
CA ASN A 222 -11.43 17.75 -8.95
C ASN A 222 -11.55 18.97 -9.85
N THR A 223 -10.45 19.74 -9.97
CA THR A 223 -10.35 20.93 -10.81
C THR A 223 -9.34 20.71 -11.94
N PRO A 224 -9.74 20.82 -13.21
CA PRO A 224 -8.83 20.62 -14.34
C PRO A 224 -7.59 21.51 -14.27
N ARG A 225 -6.43 20.97 -14.58
CA ARG A 225 -5.15 21.69 -14.51
C ARG A 225 -5.08 22.92 -15.42
N ASP A 226 -5.82 22.92 -16.52
CA ASP A 226 -5.85 23.98 -17.49
C ASP A 226 -6.93 25.05 -17.20
N TYR A 227 -7.60 24.96 -16.04
CA TYR A 227 -8.60 25.92 -15.59
C TYR A 227 -8.01 27.32 -15.52
N TYR A 228 -8.67 28.30 -16.16
CA TYR A 228 -8.21 29.68 -16.27
C TYR A 228 -8.78 30.51 -15.13
N VAL A 229 -8.00 30.64 -14.07
CA VAL A 229 -8.43 31.19 -12.77
C VAL A 229 -7.63 32.43 -12.37
N ASP A 230 -8.16 33.22 -11.47
CA ASP A 230 -7.42 34.32 -10.83
C ASP A 230 -6.28 33.73 -9.98
N LEU A 231 -5.03 34.08 -10.34
CA LEU A 231 -3.85 33.57 -9.65
C LEU A 231 -3.67 34.33 -8.34
N ALA A 232 -3.73 33.63 -7.23
CA ALA A 232 -3.57 34.23 -5.91
C ALA A 232 -2.23 35.02 -5.79
N GLY A 233 -2.27 36.17 -5.11
CA GLY A 233 -1.12 37.06 -4.98
C GLY A 233 -0.82 37.89 -6.22
N THR A 234 -1.70 37.88 -7.23
CA THR A 234 -1.58 38.70 -8.45
C THR A 234 -2.95 39.23 -8.88
N ASP A 235 -2.95 40.32 -9.69
CA ASP A 235 -4.16 40.82 -10.35
C ASP A 235 -4.37 40.22 -11.75
N SER A 236 -3.92 39.01 -11.94
CA SER A 236 -3.90 38.35 -13.27
C SER A 236 -4.43 36.94 -13.20
N LYS A 237 -4.90 36.44 -14.37
CA LYS A 237 -5.32 35.04 -14.51
C LYS A 237 -4.20 34.18 -15.06
N ASP A 238 -4.22 32.91 -14.69
CA ASP A 238 -3.35 31.89 -15.26
C ASP A 238 -4.06 30.52 -15.28
N LYS A 239 -3.40 29.52 -15.86
CA LYS A 239 -3.79 28.12 -15.71
C LYS A 239 -3.53 27.67 -14.27
N LEU A 240 -4.45 26.93 -13.71
CA LEU A 240 -4.30 26.40 -12.34
C LEU A 240 -2.97 25.63 -12.14
N THR A 241 -2.57 24.81 -13.13
CA THR A 241 -1.28 24.08 -13.05
C THR A 241 -0.07 25.02 -12.86
N HIS A 242 -0.14 26.27 -13.31
CA HIS A 242 0.95 27.24 -13.16
C HIS A 242 1.02 27.84 -11.76
N ALA A 243 -0.06 27.81 -10.99
CA ALA A 243 -0.03 28.28 -9.59
C ALA A 243 1.05 27.56 -8.77
N GLY A 244 1.24 26.26 -9.00
CA GLY A 244 2.29 25.47 -8.36
C GLY A 244 3.73 25.90 -8.68
N LEU A 245 3.97 26.67 -9.74
CA LEU A 245 5.30 27.26 -10.03
C LEU A 245 5.69 28.34 -9.02
N TYR A 246 4.72 28.90 -8.29
CA TYR A 246 4.89 29.93 -7.27
C TYR A 246 4.85 29.37 -5.85
N GLY A 247 4.60 28.08 -5.69
CA GLY A 247 4.51 27.36 -4.42
C GLY A 247 3.18 26.64 -4.26
N VAL A 248 3.13 25.69 -3.33
CA VAL A 248 1.91 24.96 -3.01
C VAL A 248 0.85 25.86 -2.38
N GLU A 249 1.27 26.83 -1.55
CA GLU A 249 0.41 27.82 -0.91
C GLU A 249 -0.31 28.69 -1.95
N THR A 250 0.37 29.04 -3.06
CA THR A 250 -0.27 29.77 -4.17
C THR A 250 -1.36 28.94 -4.83
N SER A 251 -1.15 27.62 -4.98
CA SER A 251 -2.20 26.72 -5.49
C SER A 251 -3.37 26.60 -4.54
N MET A 252 -3.10 26.45 -3.23
CA MET A 252 -4.12 26.40 -2.18
C MET A 252 -4.95 27.68 -2.16
N ALA A 253 -4.28 28.86 -2.12
CA ALA A 253 -4.97 30.15 -2.12
C ALA A 253 -5.74 30.40 -3.42
N THR A 254 -5.23 29.96 -4.58
CA THR A 254 -5.93 30.07 -5.87
C THR A 254 -7.22 29.23 -5.89
N LEU A 255 -7.17 27.99 -5.39
CA LEU A 255 -8.35 27.15 -5.25
C LEU A 255 -9.30 27.66 -4.17
N GLY A 256 -8.76 28.13 -3.04
CA GLY A 256 -9.53 28.74 -1.97
C GLY A 256 -10.33 29.94 -2.46
N ASN A 257 -9.73 30.82 -3.26
CA ASN A 257 -10.42 31.96 -3.89
C ASN A 257 -11.49 31.51 -4.89
N LEU A 258 -11.23 30.47 -5.70
CA LEU A 258 -12.18 29.94 -6.68
C LEU A 258 -13.46 29.43 -6.01
N TYR A 259 -13.30 28.68 -4.91
CA TYR A 259 -14.42 28.04 -4.23
C TYR A 259 -14.95 28.82 -3.03
N GLY A 260 -14.25 29.85 -2.56
CA GLY A 260 -14.66 30.67 -1.41
C GLY A 260 -14.47 29.95 -0.08
N VAL A 261 -13.41 29.15 0.05
CA VAL A 261 -13.10 28.36 1.26
C VAL A 261 -11.64 28.55 1.67
N ASN A 262 -11.35 28.35 2.96
CA ASN A 262 -9.97 28.21 3.41
C ASN A 262 -9.48 26.79 3.05
N VAL A 263 -8.24 26.68 2.55
CA VAL A 263 -7.59 25.39 2.33
C VAL A 263 -6.54 25.24 3.41
N ASP A 264 -6.75 24.31 4.33
CA ASP A 264 -6.01 24.23 5.58
C ASP A 264 -4.67 23.54 5.41
N ASP A 265 -4.67 22.44 4.67
CA ASP A 265 -3.51 21.56 4.51
C ASP A 265 -3.34 21.12 3.06
N TYR A 266 -2.19 20.53 2.77
CA TYR A 266 -1.92 19.90 1.49
C TYR A 266 -1.30 18.52 1.63
N ILE A 267 -1.53 17.71 0.61
CA ILE A 267 -0.84 16.45 0.34
C ILE A 267 -0.33 16.52 -1.09
N ARG A 268 0.98 16.34 -1.27
CA ARG A 268 1.61 16.37 -2.58
C ARG A 268 2.33 15.05 -2.85
N ILE A 269 2.13 14.52 -4.05
CA ILE A 269 2.74 13.28 -4.52
C ILE A 269 3.31 13.47 -5.93
N ASN A 270 4.47 12.88 -6.21
CA ASN A 270 4.98 12.78 -7.58
C ASN A 270 4.54 11.49 -8.27
N PHE A 271 4.71 11.41 -9.59
CA PHE A 271 4.27 10.24 -10.36
C PHE A 271 5.03 8.96 -10.01
N ALA A 272 6.31 9.06 -9.63
CA ALA A 272 7.08 7.90 -9.18
C ALA A 272 6.52 7.34 -7.86
N GLY A 273 6.17 8.21 -6.91
CA GLY A 273 5.52 7.82 -5.67
C GLY A 273 4.14 7.23 -5.87
N PHE A 274 3.35 7.83 -6.78
CA PHE A 274 2.05 7.27 -7.13
C PHE A 274 2.18 5.82 -7.65
N ILE A 275 3.11 5.56 -8.58
CA ILE A 275 3.41 4.22 -9.08
C ILE A 275 3.79 3.29 -7.92
N SER A 276 4.75 3.72 -7.09
CA SER A 276 5.27 2.90 -5.99
C SER A 276 4.21 2.57 -4.94
N ILE A 277 3.32 3.51 -4.61
CA ILE A 277 2.21 3.29 -3.66
C ILE A 277 1.23 2.26 -4.21
N ILE A 278 0.81 2.39 -5.48
CA ILE A 278 -0.10 1.42 -6.10
C ILE A 278 0.52 0.03 -6.17
N ASP A 279 1.80 -0.08 -6.53
CA ASP A 279 2.52 -1.36 -6.57
C ASP A 279 2.64 -1.95 -5.14
N ALA A 280 2.90 -1.11 -4.14
CA ALA A 280 3.01 -1.53 -2.75
C ALA A 280 1.70 -2.12 -2.20
N ILE A 281 0.54 -1.56 -2.58
CA ILE A 281 -0.79 -2.09 -2.18
C ILE A 281 -1.27 -3.25 -3.07
N GLY A 282 -0.43 -3.70 -4.03
CA GLY A 282 -0.72 -4.82 -4.91
C GLY A 282 -1.66 -4.51 -6.06
N GLY A 283 -1.63 -3.30 -6.58
CA GLY A 283 -2.47 -2.83 -7.68
C GLY A 283 -3.89 -2.43 -7.24
N VAL A 284 -4.64 -1.85 -8.17
CA VAL A 284 -6.03 -1.41 -7.97
C VAL A 284 -6.94 -1.92 -9.09
N ASP A 285 -8.22 -2.13 -8.78
CA ASP A 285 -9.22 -2.57 -9.74
C ASP A 285 -10.08 -1.37 -10.13
N VAL A 286 -10.05 -0.97 -11.41
CA VAL A 286 -10.73 0.22 -11.92
C VAL A 286 -11.68 -0.15 -13.05
N TYR A 287 -12.91 0.38 -13.00
CA TYR A 287 -13.90 0.20 -14.07
C TYR A 287 -13.74 1.25 -15.16
N SER A 288 -13.56 0.81 -16.40
CA SER A 288 -13.54 1.67 -17.60
C SER A 288 -14.88 1.60 -18.33
N ASP A 289 -15.47 2.76 -18.67
CA ASP A 289 -16.75 2.82 -19.36
C ASP A 289 -16.62 2.46 -20.86
N GLN A 290 -15.40 2.46 -21.40
CA GLN A 290 -15.09 2.09 -22.79
C GLN A 290 -13.65 1.56 -22.90
N ALA A 291 -13.40 0.76 -23.91
CA ALA A 291 -12.04 0.37 -24.26
C ALA A 291 -11.25 1.54 -24.85
N PHE A 292 -9.98 1.68 -24.46
CA PHE A 292 -9.09 2.69 -25.01
C PHE A 292 -7.60 2.29 -24.88
N THR A 293 -6.74 2.96 -25.63
CA THR A 293 -5.29 2.83 -25.50
C THR A 293 -4.70 4.18 -25.11
N SER A 294 -3.91 4.20 -24.03
CA SER A 294 -3.23 5.41 -23.60
C SER A 294 -2.05 5.77 -24.51
N VAL A 295 -1.74 7.05 -24.57
CA VAL A 295 -0.46 7.51 -25.11
C VAL A 295 0.64 7.25 -24.11
N GLY A 296 1.77 6.68 -24.55
CA GLY A 296 2.91 6.43 -23.67
C GLY A 296 3.51 7.72 -23.09
N SER A 297 4.16 7.61 -21.93
CA SER A 297 4.90 8.70 -21.30
C SER A 297 6.35 8.25 -21.06
N PRO A 298 7.31 8.74 -21.86
CA PRO A 298 8.70 8.29 -21.77
C PRO A 298 9.26 8.40 -20.35
N GLY A 299 9.80 7.30 -19.84
CA GLY A 299 10.36 7.22 -18.49
C GLY A 299 9.36 6.89 -17.37
N TYR A 300 8.06 6.79 -17.69
CA TYR A 300 7.02 6.34 -16.76
C TYR A 300 6.33 5.07 -17.22
N TYR A 301 5.72 5.09 -18.42
CA TYR A 301 4.97 3.94 -18.95
C TYR A 301 4.91 3.96 -20.48
N ASP A 302 4.77 2.77 -21.09
CA ASP A 302 4.51 2.58 -22.50
C ASP A 302 3.00 2.70 -22.80
N PRO A 303 2.60 2.85 -24.09
CA PRO A 303 1.20 2.80 -24.46
C PRO A 303 0.51 1.54 -23.91
N THR A 304 -0.57 1.72 -23.17
CA THR A 304 -1.27 0.64 -22.47
C THR A 304 -2.72 0.60 -22.92
N THR A 305 -3.23 -0.60 -23.22
CA THR A 305 -4.62 -0.81 -23.65
C THR A 305 -5.46 -1.26 -22.47
N PHE A 306 -6.62 -0.61 -22.31
CA PHE A 306 -7.61 -0.90 -21.28
C PHE A 306 -8.88 -1.43 -21.94
N ALA A 307 -9.45 -2.48 -21.36
CA ALA A 307 -10.73 -3.02 -21.79
C ALA A 307 -11.89 -2.19 -21.22
N GLU A 308 -13.04 -2.23 -21.87
CA GLU A 308 -14.30 -1.85 -21.24
C GLU A 308 -14.60 -2.82 -20.08
N GLY A 309 -15.06 -2.30 -18.95
CA GLY A 309 -15.29 -3.08 -17.73
C GLY A 309 -14.12 -2.98 -16.73
N TRP A 310 -13.97 -4.00 -15.89
CA TRP A 310 -12.96 -4.03 -14.84
C TRP A 310 -11.56 -4.31 -15.38
N ASN A 311 -10.61 -3.49 -14.95
CA ASN A 311 -9.17 -3.62 -15.24
C ASN A 311 -8.40 -3.66 -13.94
N HIS A 312 -7.53 -4.67 -13.78
CA HIS A 312 -6.56 -4.69 -12.69
C HIS A 312 -5.31 -3.92 -13.12
N LEU A 313 -4.97 -2.86 -12.40
CA LEU A 313 -3.93 -1.91 -12.75
C LEU A 313 -2.78 -1.97 -11.74
N ASP A 314 -1.56 -2.17 -12.21
CA ASP A 314 -0.33 -1.88 -11.47
C ASP A 314 -0.06 -0.36 -11.45
N GLY A 315 1.01 0.07 -10.79
CA GLY A 315 1.30 1.50 -10.67
C GLY A 315 1.48 2.21 -12.01
N LYS A 316 2.12 1.58 -13.00
CA LYS A 316 2.34 2.18 -14.31
C LYS A 316 1.06 2.26 -15.14
N SER A 317 0.28 1.22 -15.17
CA SER A 317 -1.00 1.19 -15.87
C SER A 317 -2.04 2.10 -15.19
N ALA A 318 -2.04 2.20 -13.86
CA ALA A 318 -2.88 3.16 -13.14
C ALA A 318 -2.51 4.61 -13.46
N LEU A 319 -1.21 4.94 -13.53
CA LEU A 319 -0.76 6.26 -13.97
C LEU A 319 -1.15 6.53 -15.43
N ALA A 320 -1.01 5.54 -16.31
CA ALA A 320 -1.43 5.64 -17.71
C ALA A 320 -2.94 5.90 -17.83
N PHE A 321 -3.76 5.17 -17.05
CA PHE A 321 -5.21 5.34 -16.98
C PHE A 321 -5.61 6.74 -16.49
N ALA A 322 -5.00 7.19 -15.39
CA ALA A 322 -5.27 8.48 -14.76
C ALA A 322 -4.78 9.70 -15.58
N ARG A 323 -3.84 9.52 -16.50
CA ARG A 323 -3.29 10.61 -17.32
C ARG A 323 -3.84 10.67 -18.72
N GLU A 324 -4.54 9.63 -19.19
CA GLU A 324 -5.02 9.60 -20.57
C GLU A 324 -6.13 10.64 -20.81
N ARG A 325 -5.97 11.37 -21.91
CA ARG A 325 -6.92 12.40 -22.37
C ARG A 325 -7.15 12.37 -23.88
N HIS A 326 -6.18 11.87 -24.66
CA HIS A 326 -6.21 11.92 -26.11
C HIS A 326 -7.15 10.87 -26.72
N ALA A 327 -7.36 9.77 -26.00
CA ALA A 327 -8.31 8.73 -26.39
C ALA A 327 -9.78 9.14 -26.24
N PHE A 328 -10.06 10.28 -25.60
CA PHE A 328 -11.40 10.71 -25.25
C PHE A 328 -11.79 12.03 -25.91
N LYS A 329 -13.02 12.13 -26.39
CA LYS A 329 -13.56 13.36 -26.98
C LYS A 329 -13.62 14.52 -25.97
N THR A 330 -13.90 14.19 -24.69
CA THR A 330 -13.97 15.14 -23.58
C THR A 330 -12.61 15.54 -23.03
N GLY A 331 -11.54 14.88 -23.50
CA GLY A 331 -10.16 15.23 -23.19
C GLY A 331 -9.85 15.31 -21.70
N ASP A 332 -9.57 16.53 -21.22
CA ASP A 332 -9.15 16.79 -19.84
C ASP A 332 -10.22 16.48 -18.80
N ILE A 333 -11.50 16.61 -19.17
CA ILE A 333 -12.63 16.25 -18.28
C ILE A 333 -12.60 14.76 -17.97
N GLN A 334 -12.42 13.91 -19.01
CA GLN A 334 -12.34 12.46 -18.80
C GLN A 334 -11.11 12.08 -17.97
N ARG A 335 -10.00 12.78 -18.16
CA ARG A 335 -8.82 12.59 -17.32
C ARG A 335 -9.15 12.81 -15.83
N GLY A 336 -9.88 13.87 -15.51
CA GLY A 336 -10.34 14.12 -14.15
C GLY A 336 -11.21 12.98 -13.60
N ILE A 337 -12.17 12.49 -14.40
CA ILE A 337 -13.01 11.34 -14.03
C ILE A 337 -12.14 10.09 -13.78
N ASN A 338 -11.19 9.81 -14.66
CA ASN A 338 -10.28 8.67 -14.52
C ASN A 338 -9.40 8.79 -13.25
N GLN A 339 -8.94 9.99 -12.92
CA GLN A 339 -8.21 10.25 -11.66
C GLN A 339 -9.05 9.90 -10.44
N MET A 340 -10.31 10.33 -10.42
CA MET A 340 -11.23 10.02 -9.33
C MET A 340 -11.47 8.52 -9.20
N LYS A 341 -11.70 7.81 -10.31
CA LYS A 341 -11.88 6.34 -10.30
C LYS A 341 -10.68 5.60 -9.69
N VAL A 342 -9.46 6.06 -10.00
CA VAL A 342 -8.24 5.46 -9.41
C VAL A 342 -8.14 5.77 -7.92
N ILE A 343 -8.46 6.99 -7.48
CA ILE A 343 -8.46 7.37 -6.06
C ILE A 343 -9.48 6.54 -5.28
N ASP A 344 -10.69 6.39 -5.81
CA ASP A 344 -11.74 5.57 -5.18
C ASP A 344 -11.28 4.10 -5.05
N ALA A 345 -10.66 3.54 -6.10
CA ALA A 345 -10.12 2.19 -6.08
C ALA A 345 -8.96 2.03 -5.08
N MET A 346 -8.09 3.05 -4.94
CA MET A 346 -7.05 3.07 -3.91
C MET A 346 -7.66 3.09 -2.50
N ALA A 347 -8.68 3.93 -2.27
CA ALA A 347 -9.37 4.01 -0.98
C ALA A 347 -10.00 2.66 -0.57
N GLU A 348 -10.63 1.96 -1.50
CA GLU A 348 -11.17 0.61 -1.25
C GLU A 348 -10.06 -0.41 -0.93
N LYS A 349 -8.95 -0.34 -1.64
CA LYS A 349 -7.80 -1.25 -1.41
C LYS A 349 -7.17 -1.04 -0.04
N LEU A 350 -7.07 0.21 0.42
CA LEU A 350 -6.52 0.57 1.73
C LEU A 350 -7.37 0.08 2.91
N LYS A 351 -8.67 -0.19 2.71
CA LYS A 351 -9.55 -0.83 3.71
C LYS A 351 -9.28 -2.34 3.85
N SER A 352 -8.53 -2.96 2.94
CA SER A 352 -8.31 -4.41 2.91
C SER A 352 -7.28 -4.87 3.95
N PRO A 353 -7.50 -6.01 4.63
CA PRO A 353 -6.51 -6.63 5.53
C PRO A 353 -5.17 -6.96 4.84
N ALA A 354 -5.15 -7.10 3.51
CA ALA A 354 -3.95 -7.34 2.74
C ALA A 354 -2.91 -6.20 2.86
N LEU A 355 -3.37 -4.99 3.23
CA LEU A 355 -2.49 -3.85 3.51
C LEU A 355 -1.44 -4.15 4.60
N LEU A 356 -1.80 -4.95 5.61
CA LEU A 356 -0.86 -5.33 6.69
C LEU A 356 0.36 -6.07 6.15
N MET A 357 0.19 -6.89 5.10
CA MET A 357 1.31 -7.63 4.47
C MET A 357 2.18 -6.72 3.60
N SER A 358 1.63 -5.63 3.12
CA SER A 358 2.30 -4.66 2.24
C SER A 358 2.81 -3.42 3.01
N PHE A 359 2.60 -3.34 4.32
CA PHE A 359 2.83 -2.15 5.13
C PHE A 359 4.25 -1.59 4.99
N SER A 360 5.29 -2.43 5.09
CA SER A 360 6.68 -1.99 4.95
C SER A 360 6.94 -1.38 3.57
N LYS A 361 6.48 -2.06 2.50
CA LYS A 361 6.64 -1.56 1.13
C LYS A 361 5.92 -0.23 0.90
N LEU A 362 4.74 -0.07 1.52
CA LEU A 362 3.98 1.18 1.44
C LEU A 362 4.72 2.32 2.15
N MET A 363 5.26 2.07 3.34
CA MET A 363 6.04 3.08 4.08
C MET A 363 7.31 3.48 3.32
N ASP A 364 8.03 2.52 2.76
CA ASP A 364 9.21 2.79 1.93
C ASP A 364 8.83 3.61 0.67
N ALA A 365 7.71 3.29 0.03
CA ALA A 365 7.22 4.00 -1.15
C ALA A 365 6.80 5.45 -0.86
N MET A 366 6.34 5.73 0.35
CA MET A 366 5.90 7.07 0.76
C MET A 366 7.07 8.00 1.11
N SER A 367 8.18 7.49 1.65
CA SER A 367 9.21 8.29 2.30
C SER A 367 9.86 9.38 1.42
N ASP A 368 10.00 9.15 0.10
CA ASP A 368 10.71 10.05 -0.82
C ASP A 368 9.79 10.75 -1.83
N CYS A 369 8.52 10.37 -1.88
CA CYS A 369 7.62 10.71 -2.98
C CYS A 369 6.31 11.37 -2.54
N PHE A 370 6.18 11.64 -1.25
CA PHE A 370 4.99 12.18 -0.61
C PHE A 370 5.39 13.24 0.41
N VAL A 371 4.72 14.40 0.39
CA VAL A 371 4.92 15.48 1.36
C VAL A 371 3.57 16.05 1.77
N THR A 372 3.40 16.36 3.03
CA THR A 372 2.18 16.99 3.56
C THR A 372 2.49 18.05 4.60
N SER A 373 1.60 19.05 4.72
CA SER A 373 1.59 20.03 5.81
C SER A 373 0.99 19.48 7.10
N LEU A 374 0.23 18.37 7.01
CA LEU A 374 -0.31 17.71 8.20
C LEU A 374 0.83 17.28 9.12
N SER A 375 0.67 17.46 10.42
CA SER A 375 1.61 16.96 11.41
C SER A 375 1.41 15.46 11.64
N GLN A 376 2.45 14.80 12.12
CA GLN A 376 2.38 13.39 12.52
C GLN A 376 1.27 13.15 13.55
N GLU A 377 1.07 14.09 14.47
CA GLU A 377 0.04 13.98 15.51
C GLU A 377 -1.37 14.13 14.94
N GLN A 378 -1.59 15.01 13.95
CA GLN A 378 -2.86 15.12 13.24
C GLN A 378 -3.20 13.81 12.49
N ILE A 379 -2.23 13.26 11.74
CA ILE A 379 -2.40 11.98 11.05
C ILE A 379 -2.71 10.86 12.06
N SER A 380 -1.95 10.80 13.16
CA SER A 380 -2.19 9.79 14.21
C SER A 380 -3.56 9.95 14.87
N ALA A 381 -4.03 11.18 15.05
CA ALA A 381 -5.37 11.47 15.59
C ALA A 381 -6.48 10.97 14.65
N LEU A 382 -6.37 11.24 13.34
CA LEU A 382 -7.31 10.75 12.33
C LEU A 382 -7.36 9.22 12.27
N VAL A 383 -6.19 8.55 12.27
CA VAL A 383 -6.10 7.09 12.29
C VAL A 383 -6.74 6.52 13.57
N ARG A 384 -6.44 7.11 14.73
CA ARG A 384 -7.02 6.71 16.03
C ARG A 384 -8.53 6.87 16.04
N MET A 385 -9.05 7.98 15.50
CA MET A 385 -10.48 8.23 15.36
C MET A 385 -11.13 7.11 14.52
N GLN A 386 -10.59 6.83 13.33
CA GLN A 386 -11.13 5.82 12.43
C GLN A 386 -11.10 4.41 13.05
N LEU A 387 -10.03 4.05 13.75
CA LEU A 387 -9.93 2.78 14.45
C LEU A 387 -10.84 2.70 15.69
N GLY A 388 -11.20 3.85 16.26
CA GLY A 388 -12.03 3.91 17.47
C GLY A 388 -13.49 3.56 17.22
N ASP A 389 -14.04 3.98 16.09
CA ASP A 389 -15.46 3.79 15.76
C ASP A 389 -15.70 2.87 14.55
N LEU A 390 -14.68 2.64 13.73
CA LEU A 390 -14.74 1.82 12.50
C LEU A 390 -15.91 2.21 11.57
N SER A 391 -16.34 3.47 11.63
CA SER A 391 -17.45 3.97 10.84
C SER A 391 -17.10 4.06 9.36
N SER A 392 -18.10 3.87 8.50
CA SER A 392 -18.00 4.13 7.06
C SER A 392 -18.11 5.62 6.79
N TRP A 393 -17.41 6.08 5.73
CA TRP A 393 -17.50 7.45 5.24
C TRP A 393 -18.40 7.53 4.03
N ASP A 394 -19.22 8.56 3.98
CA ASP A 394 -19.94 8.98 2.77
C ASP A 394 -19.01 9.92 1.98
N ILE A 395 -18.50 9.44 0.85
CA ILE A 395 -17.53 10.16 0.01
C ILE A 395 -18.18 10.47 -1.32
N GLN A 396 -18.31 11.76 -1.64
CA GLN A 396 -18.83 12.22 -2.91
C GLN A 396 -17.70 12.81 -3.77
N SER A 397 -17.68 12.45 -5.04
CA SER A 397 -16.67 12.90 -6.00
C SER A 397 -17.33 13.78 -7.06
N TYR A 398 -16.78 14.98 -7.28
CA TYR A 398 -17.26 15.91 -8.30
C TYR A 398 -16.11 16.49 -9.10
N SER A 399 -16.23 16.47 -10.43
CA SER A 399 -15.25 17.09 -11.34
C SER A 399 -15.87 18.32 -12.00
N VAL A 400 -15.33 19.50 -11.75
CA VAL A 400 -15.82 20.72 -12.38
C VAL A 400 -15.52 20.73 -13.88
N THR A 401 -16.42 21.34 -14.65
CA THR A 401 -16.40 21.42 -16.10
C THR A 401 -16.06 22.82 -16.59
N GLY A 402 -15.73 22.92 -17.87
CA GLY A 402 -15.43 24.22 -18.49
C GLY A 402 -15.33 24.11 -20.01
N THR A 403 -15.20 25.27 -20.63
CA THR A 403 -15.10 25.38 -22.10
C THR A 403 -13.65 25.65 -22.52
N GLY A 404 -13.15 24.79 -23.44
CA GLY A 404 -11.81 24.95 -24.02
C GLY A 404 -11.67 26.23 -24.83
N GLY A 405 -10.51 26.86 -24.75
CA GLY A 405 -10.20 28.08 -25.51
C GLY A 405 -8.71 28.35 -25.55
N LYS A 406 -8.33 29.54 -26.01
CA LYS A 406 -6.96 30.02 -26.02
C LYS A 406 -6.86 31.36 -25.28
N SER A 407 -5.77 31.59 -24.59
CA SER A 407 -5.44 32.87 -23.96
C SER A 407 -3.97 33.21 -24.17
N SER A 408 -3.68 34.46 -24.51
CA SER A 408 -2.32 35.03 -24.51
C SER A 408 -2.04 35.87 -23.26
N LYS A 409 -2.96 35.88 -22.29
CA LYS A 409 -2.90 36.68 -21.07
C LYS A 409 -2.56 35.87 -19.83
N CYS A 410 -2.06 34.64 -19.99
CA CYS A 410 -1.58 33.85 -18.86
C CYS A 410 -0.40 34.53 -18.19
N TYR A 411 -0.44 34.70 -16.87
CA TYR A 411 0.58 35.43 -16.10
C TYR A 411 1.98 34.86 -16.29
N SER A 412 2.11 33.52 -16.25
CA SER A 412 3.41 32.82 -16.39
C SER A 412 3.94 32.77 -17.83
N ALA A 413 3.13 33.13 -18.82
CA ALA A 413 3.49 33.00 -20.24
C ALA A 413 2.90 34.14 -21.08
N LYS A 414 3.14 35.37 -20.64
CA LYS A 414 2.64 36.58 -21.32
C LYS A 414 3.03 36.59 -22.78
N GLY A 415 2.05 36.87 -23.66
CA GLY A 415 2.24 36.92 -25.12
C GLY A 415 2.22 35.56 -25.84
N GLN A 416 2.26 34.43 -25.11
CA GLN A 416 2.12 33.12 -25.71
C GLN A 416 0.66 32.67 -25.72
N SER A 417 0.16 32.25 -26.86
CA SER A 417 -1.20 31.71 -26.97
C SER A 417 -1.25 30.29 -26.44
N LEU A 418 -1.71 30.13 -25.20
CA LEU A 418 -1.87 28.84 -24.55
C LEU A 418 -3.31 28.35 -24.61
N TYR A 419 -3.49 27.03 -24.67
CA TYR A 419 -4.78 26.40 -24.39
C TYR A 419 -5.15 26.65 -22.92
N VAL A 420 -6.39 27.06 -22.67
CA VAL A 420 -6.98 27.24 -21.35
C VAL A 420 -8.39 26.64 -21.33
N MET A 421 -8.85 26.24 -20.16
CA MET A 421 -10.24 25.86 -19.93
C MET A 421 -10.90 26.98 -19.12
N LYS A 422 -11.89 27.65 -19.72
CA LYS A 422 -12.67 28.67 -19.02
C LYS A 422 -13.66 27.97 -18.08
N PRO A 423 -13.72 28.33 -16.82
CA PRO A 423 -14.65 27.76 -15.86
C PRO A 423 -16.11 27.85 -16.33
N ASP A 424 -16.85 26.77 -16.13
CA ASP A 424 -18.30 26.80 -16.15
C ASP A 424 -18.79 27.23 -14.77
N GLU A 425 -19.40 28.41 -14.71
CA GLU A 425 -19.84 28.99 -13.44
C GLU A 425 -20.89 28.13 -12.72
N ASN A 426 -21.78 27.44 -13.46
CA ASN A 426 -22.75 26.53 -12.86
C ASN A 426 -22.04 25.36 -12.18
N SER A 427 -21.10 24.73 -12.87
CA SER A 427 -20.32 23.64 -12.32
C SER A 427 -19.48 24.06 -11.10
N VAL A 428 -18.91 25.26 -11.12
CA VAL A 428 -18.22 25.82 -9.94
C VAL A 428 -19.18 26.08 -8.77
N ASN A 429 -20.39 26.56 -9.06
CA ASN A 429 -21.40 26.79 -8.02
C ASN A 429 -21.93 25.48 -7.40
N GLU A 430 -22.10 24.42 -8.21
CA GLU A 430 -22.41 23.08 -7.71
C GLU A 430 -21.30 22.55 -6.80
N ALA A 431 -20.03 22.73 -7.18
CA ALA A 431 -18.90 22.37 -6.32
C ALA A 431 -18.90 23.15 -5.01
N LYS A 432 -19.19 24.48 -5.05
CA LYS A 432 -19.33 25.32 -3.85
C LYS A 432 -20.46 24.84 -2.94
N ALA A 433 -21.60 24.45 -3.52
CA ALA A 433 -22.73 23.95 -2.76
C ALA A 433 -22.37 22.63 -2.05
N LEU A 434 -21.68 21.71 -2.75
CA LEU A 434 -21.21 20.45 -2.17
C LEU A 434 -20.19 20.68 -1.04
N ILE A 435 -19.24 21.59 -1.24
CA ILE A 435 -18.28 21.99 -0.22
C ILE A 435 -19.01 22.55 1.02
N ALA A 436 -19.95 23.47 0.82
CA ALA A 436 -20.70 24.09 1.90
C ALA A 436 -21.54 23.05 2.68
N ALA A 437 -22.16 22.10 1.99
CA ALA A 437 -22.93 21.02 2.62
C ALA A 437 -22.06 20.18 3.56
N VAL A 438 -20.86 19.77 3.12
CA VAL A 438 -19.93 18.99 3.96
C VAL A 438 -19.38 19.83 5.13
N LEU A 439 -19.02 21.08 4.90
CA LEU A 439 -18.50 21.96 5.95
C LEU A 439 -19.57 22.35 6.98
N GLY A 440 -20.80 22.52 6.55
CA GLY A 440 -21.94 22.86 7.42
C GLY A 440 -22.51 21.68 8.21
N GLY A 441 -22.10 20.44 7.88
CA GLY A 441 -22.61 19.23 8.53
C GLY A 441 -24.08 18.94 8.22
N GLU A 442 -24.62 19.46 7.12
CA GLU A 442 -26.01 19.21 6.72
C GLU A 442 -26.16 17.91 5.93
N ASP A 443 -27.15 17.09 6.29
CA ASP A 443 -27.51 15.80 5.64
C ASP A 443 -28.08 15.96 4.22
N GLN A 444 -27.70 16.97 3.46
CA GLN A 444 -28.25 17.26 2.13
C GLN A 444 -27.62 16.46 0.97
N LEU A 445 -26.64 15.61 1.24
CA LEU A 445 -25.93 14.87 0.20
C LEU A 445 -26.76 13.80 -0.53
N THR A 446 -27.93 13.44 -0.02
CA THR A 446 -28.78 12.39 -0.60
C THR A 446 -29.72 12.86 -1.72
N SER A 447 -29.91 14.16 -1.94
CA SER A 447 -30.91 14.67 -2.90
C SER A 447 -30.37 14.92 -4.32
N THR A 448 -29.06 14.99 -4.53
CA THR A 448 -28.46 15.36 -5.83
C THR A 448 -28.11 14.16 -6.72
N SER A 449 -28.19 12.94 -6.22
CA SER A 449 -27.87 11.71 -6.98
C SER A 449 -29.07 11.09 -7.73
N GLN A 450 -30.20 11.78 -7.84
CA GLN A 450 -31.44 11.30 -8.49
C GLN A 450 -31.95 12.24 -9.60
N THR A 451 -31.09 12.92 -10.35
CA THR A 451 -31.54 13.54 -11.61
C THR A 451 -30.59 13.25 -12.75
#